data_673bc92d4d5239d02f9075533121f486
#
_entry.id   673bc92d4d5239d02f9075533121f486
#
_cell.length_a   1.000
_cell.length_b   1.000
_cell.length_c   1.000
_cell.angle_alpha   90.00
_cell.angle_beta   90.00
_cell.angle_gamma   90.00
#
_symmetry.space_group_name_H-M   'P 1'
#
loop_
_entity.id
_entity.type
_entity.pdbx_description
1 polymer ?
#
loop_
_entity_poly.entity_id
_entity_poly.type
_entity_poly.pdbx_seq_one_letter_code
_entity_poly.pdbx_strand_id
1 'polypeptide(L)'
;MSLTDRTKPTDVSLNTDLYELTMAQGFWESGLVDTQATFNAFFRENPFGGGYAVACGMGQIPDLVENFVFDDEDIEYLASIPAPGGGSMFKPEFLEYLRNHHLDLTIHAVPEGDVVFPREPMVRVQGPLIDCQLIETALLNLVNFQTLVATKTSRVVRAAEGHPVSDFGLRRAQGPDGGLAVARASYIAGASSTSNLLAGKIYGIPVFGTHAHSWVMAFPTELDAFRAFAKSSPKNCVLLLDTYDVHQGIKNAITVAKEMEAAGERLAAIRIDSGDLAKLTKETRRAFDDAGLPYVKISASNDLDEYTIQSLYA
;
A
#
# COMPACT_ATOMS: atom_id res chain seq x y z
N MET A 1 -8.61 4.78 -24.94
CA MET A 1 -8.96 4.27 -23.63
C MET A 1 -8.11 5.01 -22.58
N SER A 2 -8.73 5.80 -21.73
CA SER A 2 -8.06 6.55 -20.66
C SER A 2 -7.53 5.59 -19.60
N LEU A 3 -6.43 5.92 -18.91
CA LEU A 3 -5.97 5.14 -17.75
C LEU A 3 -7.02 5.07 -16.63
N THR A 4 -7.94 6.02 -16.59
CA THR A 4 -9.08 6.07 -15.66
C THR A 4 -10.22 5.12 -16.03
N ASP A 5 -10.30 4.67 -17.31
CA ASP A 5 -11.31 3.71 -17.75
C ASP A 5 -10.89 2.25 -17.48
N ARG A 6 -9.65 2.01 -17.02
CA ARG A 6 -9.10 0.67 -16.78
C ARG A 6 -9.29 0.15 -15.35
N THR A 7 -9.85 0.94 -14.48
CA THR A 7 -10.04 0.59 -13.07
C THR A 7 -11.48 0.81 -12.63
N LYS A 8 -12.43 0.26 -13.39
CA LYS A 8 -13.76 0.08 -12.82
C LYS A 8 -13.66 -1.06 -11.80
N PRO A 9 -14.22 -0.89 -10.58
CA PRO A 9 -14.32 -1.99 -9.61
C PRO A 9 -15.04 -3.24 -10.17
N THR A 10 -15.71 -3.09 -11.30
CA THR A 10 -16.50 -4.12 -11.99
C THR A 10 -15.68 -5.09 -12.83
N ASP A 11 -14.41 -4.80 -13.14
CA ASP A 11 -13.60 -5.65 -14.03
C ASP A 11 -12.82 -6.76 -13.26
N VAL A 12 -13.24 -7.09 -12.04
CA VAL A 12 -12.55 -8.06 -11.18
C VAL A 12 -12.69 -9.49 -11.68
N SER A 13 -13.77 -9.82 -12.40
CA SER A 13 -14.05 -11.16 -12.93
C SER A 13 -13.09 -11.60 -14.03
N LEU A 14 -12.63 -10.66 -14.87
CA LEU A 14 -11.63 -10.92 -15.91
C LEU A 14 -10.19 -10.74 -15.42
N ASN A 15 -9.97 -10.18 -14.21
CA ASN A 15 -8.62 -10.09 -13.62
C ASN A 15 -8.24 -11.43 -12.97
N THR A 16 -8.21 -12.46 -13.79
CA THR A 16 -8.01 -13.85 -13.39
C THR A 16 -7.09 -14.59 -14.37
N ASP A 17 -6.60 -15.75 -13.98
CA ASP A 17 -5.84 -16.62 -14.86
C ASP A 17 -6.77 -17.40 -15.80
N LEU A 18 -6.34 -17.61 -17.03
CA LEU A 18 -7.15 -18.30 -18.06
C LEU A 18 -7.65 -19.67 -17.62
N TYR A 19 -6.85 -20.41 -16.84
CA TYR A 19 -7.22 -21.76 -16.41
C TYR A 19 -8.48 -21.78 -15.54
N GLU A 20 -8.77 -20.71 -14.83
CA GLU A 20 -9.98 -20.59 -14.00
C GLU A 20 -11.25 -20.77 -14.85
N LEU A 21 -11.30 -20.06 -15.98
CA LEU A 21 -12.43 -20.13 -16.90
C LEU A 21 -12.46 -21.41 -17.72
N THR A 22 -11.30 -21.93 -18.15
CA THR A 22 -11.26 -23.17 -18.90
C THR A 22 -11.63 -24.38 -18.04
N MET A 23 -11.21 -24.40 -16.77
CA MET A 23 -11.64 -25.40 -15.80
C MET A 23 -13.12 -25.24 -15.44
N ALA A 24 -13.60 -24.01 -15.23
CA ALA A 24 -15.01 -23.73 -14.97
C ALA A 24 -15.90 -24.25 -16.10
N GLN A 25 -15.53 -24.03 -17.37
CA GLN A 25 -16.23 -24.63 -18.50
C GLN A 25 -16.21 -26.16 -18.42
N GLY A 26 -15.07 -26.78 -18.12
CA GLY A 26 -14.94 -28.22 -17.95
C GLY A 26 -15.83 -28.78 -16.84
N PHE A 27 -15.94 -28.11 -15.72
CA PHE A 27 -16.83 -28.47 -14.61
C PHE A 27 -18.31 -28.34 -15.02
N TRP A 28 -18.64 -27.25 -15.70
CA TRP A 28 -19.99 -27.02 -16.22
C TRP A 28 -20.42 -28.12 -17.20
N GLU A 29 -19.57 -28.46 -18.17
CA GLU A 29 -19.84 -29.56 -19.15
C GLU A 29 -19.95 -30.93 -18.49
N SER A 30 -19.22 -31.16 -17.41
CA SER A 30 -19.21 -32.42 -16.68
C SER A 30 -20.35 -32.55 -15.67
N GLY A 31 -21.24 -31.55 -15.56
CA GLY A 31 -22.37 -31.57 -14.63
C GLY A 31 -21.95 -31.43 -13.16
N LEU A 32 -20.80 -30.78 -12.87
CA LEU A 32 -20.24 -30.58 -11.53
C LEU A 32 -20.59 -29.21 -10.93
N VAL A 33 -21.49 -28.46 -11.55
CA VAL A 33 -21.85 -27.09 -11.14
C VAL A 33 -22.27 -27.01 -9.67
N ASP A 34 -23.12 -27.94 -9.23
CA ASP A 34 -23.66 -27.96 -7.85
C ASP A 34 -22.78 -28.72 -6.85
N THR A 35 -21.62 -29.21 -7.30
CA THR A 35 -20.67 -29.93 -6.42
C THR A 35 -20.14 -28.99 -5.36
N GLN A 36 -20.36 -29.33 -4.09
CA GLN A 36 -19.86 -28.50 -2.99
C GLN A 36 -18.37 -28.71 -2.77
N ALA A 37 -17.65 -27.60 -2.60
CA ALA A 37 -16.21 -27.58 -2.39
C ALA A 37 -15.83 -26.68 -1.20
N THR A 38 -14.63 -26.88 -0.70
CA THR A 38 -14.01 -26.00 0.29
C THR A 38 -12.58 -25.72 -0.14
N PHE A 39 -12.29 -24.45 -0.43
CA PHE A 39 -10.96 -23.97 -0.74
C PHE A 39 -10.37 -23.22 0.46
N ASN A 40 -9.06 -23.33 0.68
CA ASN A 40 -8.37 -22.64 1.75
C ASN A 40 -7.18 -21.86 1.18
N ALA A 41 -7.17 -20.54 1.39
CA ALA A 41 -6.02 -19.70 1.11
C ALA A 41 -5.06 -19.71 2.31
N PHE A 42 -3.78 -20.02 2.07
CA PHE A 42 -2.71 -20.02 3.05
C PHE A 42 -1.37 -19.73 2.38
N PHE A 43 -0.36 -19.35 3.16
CA PHE A 43 1.00 -19.22 2.65
C PHE A 43 1.90 -20.37 3.13
N ARG A 44 2.97 -20.66 2.38
CA ARG A 44 3.82 -21.84 2.59
C ARG A 44 4.97 -21.58 3.52
N GLU A 45 5.54 -20.37 3.48
CA GLU A 45 6.74 -19.96 4.23
C GLU A 45 6.60 -18.52 4.69
N ASN A 46 7.19 -18.19 5.84
CA ASN A 46 7.18 -16.83 6.35
C ASN A 46 7.94 -15.89 5.40
N PRO A 47 7.37 -14.72 5.06
CA PRO A 47 8.03 -13.75 4.22
C PRO A 47 9.21 -13.07 4.92
N PHE A 48 10.15 -12.59 4.12
CA PHE A 48 11.30 -11.77 4.55
C PHE A 48 12.22 -12.45 5.58
N GLY A 49 12.28 -13.78 5.63
CA GLY A 49 13.03 -14.54 6.64
C GLY A 49 12.53 -14.29 8.08
N GLY A 50 11.27 -13.85 8.24
CA GLY A 50 10.65 -13.58 9.53
C GLY A 50 10.04 -14.81 10.19
N GLY A 51 9.42 -14.61 11.35
CA GLY A 51 8.76 -15.67 12.13
C GLY A 51 7.23 -15.67 12.01
N TYR A 52 6.63 -14.71 11.28
CA TYR A 52 5.17 -14.54 11.17
C TYR A 52 4.80 -13.75 9.92
N ALA A 53 3.52 -13.72 9.60
CA ALA A 53 2.92 -12.75 8.71
C ALA A 53 1.77 -12.01 9.41
N VAL A 54 1.37 -10.84 8.88
CA VAL A 54 0.23 -10.07 9.35
C VAL A 54 -0.85 -10.14 8.28
N ALA A 55 -2.01 -10.71 8.62
CA ALA A 55 -3.13 -10.88 7.71
C ALA A 55 -3.68 -9.53 7.25
N CYS A 56 -3.84 -9.34 5.94
CA CYS A 56 -4.41 -8.12 5.36
C CYS A 56 -5.03 -8.40 3.98
N GLY A 57 -5.99 -7.58 3.58
CA GLY A 57 -6.75 -7.72 2.33
C GLY A 57 -8.13 -8.33 2.52
N MET A 58 -8.40 -8.98 3.67
CA MET A 58 -9.65 -9.67 3.94
C MET A 58 -10.86 -8.74 3.99
N GLY A 59 -10.68 -7.50 4.46
CA GLY A 59 -11.77 -6.52 4.54
C GLY A 59 -12.30 -6.05 3.18
N GLN A 60 -11.61 -6.37 2.08
CA GLN A 60 -12.04 -6.05 0.72
C GLN A 60 -12.67 -7.27 -0.01
N ILE A 61 -12.69 -8.45 0.62
CA ILE A 61 -13.32 -9.65 0.03
C ILE A 61 -14.82 -9.46 -0.23
N PRO A 62 -15.61 -8.83 0.67
CA PRO A 62 -17.02 -8.56 0.38
C PRO A 62 -17.21 -7.77 -0.92
N ASP A 63 -16.47 -6.68 -1.10
CA ASP A 63 -16.54 -5.87 -2.31
C ASP A 63 -16.15 -6.68 -3.56
N LEU A 64 -15.15 -7.57 -3.45
CA LEU A 64 -14.74 -8.48 -4.53
C LEU A 64 -15.89 -9.39 -4.92
N VAL A 65 -16.55 -10.05 -3.96
CA VAL A 65 -17.65 -10.99 -4.22
C VAL A 65 -18.88 -10.27 -4.80
N GLU A 66 -19.26 -9.13 -4.23
CA GLU A 66 -20.42 -8.35 -4.66
C GLU A 66 -20.27 -7.79 -6.09
N ASN A 67 -19.03 -7.51 -6.51
CA ASN A 67 -18.75 -6.97 -7.85
C ASN A 67 -18.23 -8.04 -8.84
N PHE A 68 -18.24 -9.32 -8.48
CA PHE A 68 -17.79 -10.40 -9.34
C PHE A 68 -18.90 -10.79 -10.32
N VAL A 69 -18.97 -10.10 -11.44
CA VAL A 69 -19.96 -10.31 -12.50
C VAL A 69 -19.27 -10.26 -13.86
N PHE A 70 -19.79 -11.02 -14.84
CA PHE A 70 -19.37 -10.95 -16.23
C PHE A 70 -20.40 -10.11 -17.00
N ASP A 71 -20.02 -8.90 -17.40
CA ASP A 71 -20.90 -8.05 -18.20
C ASP A 71 -20.89 -8.43 -19.69
N ASP A 72 -21.69 -7.74 -20.50
CA ASP A 72 -21.78 -8.02 -21.94
C ASP A 72 -20.44 -7.82 -22.67
N GLU A 73 -19.61 -6.83 -22.27
CA GLU A 73 -18.30 -6.58 -22.88
C GLU A 73 -17.33 -7.72 -22.54
N ASP A 74 -17.38 -8.23 -21.30
CA ASP A 74 -16.60 -9.41 -20.86
C ASP A 74 -16.96 -10.65 -21.66
N ILE A 75 -18.25 -10.90 -21.82
CA ILE A 75 -18.75 -12.06 -22.59
C ILE A 75 -18.37 -11.96 -24.08
N GLU A 76 -18.48 -10.78 -24.69
CA GLU A 76 -18.03 -10.56 -26.07
C GLU A 76 -16.51 -10.80 -26.21
N TYR A 77 -15.72 -10.32 -25.26
CA TYR A 77 -14.28 -10.57 -25.24
C TYR A 77 -13.96 -12.05 -25.13
N LEU A 78 -14.56 -12.77 -24.16
CA LEU A 78 -14.36 -14.21 -24.00
C LEU A 78 -14.76 -15.01 -25.25
N ALA A 79 -15.86 -14.64 -25.91
CA ALA A 79 -16.29 -15.26 -27.17
C ALA A 79 -15.28 -15.07 -28.31
N SER A 80 -14.50 -13.98 -28.27
CA SER A 80 -13.50 -13.65 -29.30
C SER A 80 -12.19 -14.42 -29.17
N ILE A 81 -11.92 -15.05 -28.00
CA ILE A 81 -10.67 -15.76 -27.75
C ILE A 81 -10.58 -17.03 -28.62
N PRO A 82 -9.55 -17.13 -29.49
CA PRO A 82 -9.44 -18.31 -30.39
C PRO A 82 -8.87 -19.52 -29.62
N ALA A 83 -9.44 -20.69 -29.90
CA ALA A 83 -8.85 -21.94 -29.46
C ALA A 83 -7.62 -22.32 -30.33
N PRO A 84 -6.56 -22.94 -29.77
CA PRO A 84 -5.40 -23.40 -30.57
C PRO A 84 -5.75 -24.34 -31.72
N GLY A 85 -6.85 -25.07 -31.62
CA GLY A 85 -7.37 -25.98 -32.67
C GLY A 85 -8.31 -25.32 -33.66
N GLY A 86 -8.56 -24.02 -33.56
CA GLY A 86 -9.54 -23.28 -34.36
C GLY A 86 -10.91 -23.16 -33.68
N GLY A 87 -11.66 -22.11 -34.05
CA GLY A 87 -12.93 -21.76 -33.41
C GLY A 87 -12.73 -20.95 -32.11
N SER A 88 -13.82 -20.70 -31.37
CA SER A 88 -13.79 -20.06 -30.08
C SER A 88 -13.31 -21.00 -28.97
N MET A 89 -12.59 -20.48 -28.00
CA MET A 89 -12.14 -21.24 -26.82
C MET A 89 -13.30 -21.61 -25.89
N PHE A 90 -14.27 -20.74 -25.77
CA PHE A 90 -15.43 -20.94 -24.91
C PHE A 90 -16.70 -21.23 -25.73
N LYS A 91 -17.54 -22.10 -25.19
CA LYS A 91 -18.82 -22.46 -25.79
C LYS A 91 -19.86 -21.36 -25.56
N PRO A 92 -20.71 -21.04 -26.55
CA PRO A 92 -21.75 -20.01 -26.38
C PRO A 92 -22.67 -20.27 -25.18
N GLU A 93 -23.00 -21.54 -24.91
CA GLU A 93 -23.88 -21.93 -23.82
C GLU A 93 -23.21 -21.70 -22.44
N PHE A 94 -21.89 -21.88 -22.33
CA PHE A 94 -21.13 -21.58 -21.13
C PHE A 94 -21.01 -20.08 -20.92
N LEU A 95 -20.80 -19.30 -21.98
CA LEU A 95 -20.77 -17.84 -21.90
C LEU A 95 -22.12 -17.27 -21.45
N GLU A 96 -23.23 -17.84 -21.90
CA GLU A 96 -24.57 -17.47 -21.41
C GLU A 96 -24.76 -17.85 -19.93
N TYR A 97 -24.22 -19.00 -19.51
CA TYR A 97 -24.19 -19.36 -18.10
C TYR A 97 -23.42 -18.31 -17.27
N LEU A 98 -22.22 -17.90 -17.69
CA LEU A 98 -21.41 -16.89 -16.97
C LEU A 98 -22.11 -15.52 -16.89
N ARG A 99 -22.79 -15.08 -17.97
CA ARG A 99 -23.54 -13.81 -18.00
C ARG A 99 -24.60 -13.71 -16.90
N ASN A 100 -25.23 -14.84 -16.57
CA ASN A 100 -26.31 -14.90 -15.60
C ASN A 100 -25.85 -15.44 -14.25
N HIS A 101 -24.56 -15.71 -14.08
CA HIS A 101 -24.02 -16.34 -12.89
C HIS A 101 -23.72 -15.30 -11.81
N HIS A 102 -24.01 -15.67 -10.56
CA HIS A 102 -23.63 -14.93 -9.36
C HIS A 102 -23.02 -15.93 -8.38
N LEU A 103 -21.95 -15.48 -7.69
CA LEU A 103 -21.27 -16.33 -6.72
C LEU A 103 -22.16 -16.62 -5.51
N ASP A 104 -22.29 -17.90 -5.16
CA ASP A 104 -22.97 -18.37 -3.93
C ASP A 104 -21.92 -18.98 -2.97
N LEU A 105 -21.26 -18.11 -2.21
CA LEU A 105 -20.12 -18.48 -1.38
C LEU A 105 -20.34 -18.13 0.08
N THR A 106 -19.91 -19.04 0.95
CA THR A 106 -19.66 -18.73 2.37
C THR A 106 -18.17 -18.56 2.59
N ILE A 107 -17.75 -17.40 3.06
CA ILE A 107 -16.33 -17.07 3.26
C ILE A 107 -16.06 -16.77 4.72
N HIS A 108 -15.07 -17.47 5.29
CA HIS A 108 -14.53 -17.23 6.61
C HIS A 108 -13.08 -16.76 6.48
N ALA A 109 -12.73 -15.65 7.11
CA ALA A 109 -11.39 -15.10 7.07
C ALA A 109 -10.93 -14.71 8.48
N VAL A 110 -9.62 -14.76 8.72
CA VAL A 110 -9.02 -14.20 9.93
C VAL A 110 -9.17 -12.68 9.90
N PRO A 111 -9.29 -12.02 11.07
CA PRO A 111 -9.32 -10.56 11.13
C PRO A 111 -8.04 -9.95 10.55
N GLU A 112 -8.17 -8.81 9.87
CA GLU A 112 -7.02 -8.04 9.43
C GLU A 112 -6.22 -7.50 10.62
N GLY A 113 -4.89 -7.55 10.54
CA GLY A 113 -4.00 -7.17 11.62
C GLY A 113 -3.59 -8.34 12.52
N ASP A 114 -4.26 -9.47 12.44
CA ASP A 114 -3.89 -10.67 13.20
C ASP A 114 -2.57 -11.28 12.67
N VAL A 115 -1.81 -11.83 13.61
CA VAL A 115 -0.59 -12.60 13.30
C VAL A 115 -0.98 -14.01 12.86
N VAL A 116 -0.46 -14.42 11.72
CA VAL A 116 -0.73 -15.73 11.11
C VAL A 116 0.56 -16.46 10.77
N PHE A 117 0.46 -17.81 10.65
CA PHE A 117 1.59 -18.69 10.45
C PHE A 117 1.44 -19.54 9.18
N PRO A 118 2.56 -20.07 8.65
CA PRO A 118 2.53 -20.90 7.44
C PRO A 118 1.61 -22.11 7.57
N ARG A 119 0.92 -22.45 6.47
CA ARG A 119 0.03 -23.62 6.33
C ARG A 119 -1.23 -23.61 7.18
N GLU A 120 -1.53 -22.48 7.84
CA GLU A 120 -2.81 -22.24 8.49
C GLU A 120 -3.73 -21.50 7.54
N PRO A 121 -5.00 -21.91 7.42
CA PRO A 121 -5.97 -21.20 6.56
C PRO A 121 -6.18 -19.76 7.02
N MET A 122 -5.88 -18.81 6.16
CA MET A 122 -6.19 -17.38 6.37
C MET A 122 -7.60 -17.03 5.89
N VAL A 123 -8.02 -17.66 4.78
CA VAL A 123 -9.37 -17.54 4.22
C VAL A 123 -9.84 -18.94 3.84
N ARG A 124 -11.09 -19.24 4.18
CA ARG A 124 -11.81 -20.44 3.76
C ARG A 124 -13.00 -20.02 2.93
N VAL A 125 -13.10 -20.55 1.71
CA VAL A 125 -14.19 -20.36 0.77
C VAL A 125 -14.95 -21.66 0.62
N GLN A 126 -16.27 -21.63 0.81
CA GLN A 126 -17.14 -22.80 0.71
C GLN A 126 -18.33 -22.49 -0.18
N GLY A 127 -18.67 -23.38 -1.09
CA GLY A 127 -19.78 -23.23 -2.02
C GLY A 127 -19.69 -24.16 -3.23
N PRO A 128 -20.41 -23.88 -4.31
CA PRO A 128 -20.28 -24.59 -5.57
C PRO A 128 -18.82 -24.58 -6.06
N LEU A 129 -18.37 -25.72 -6.61
CA LEU A 129 -17.00 -25.89 -7.07
C LEU A 129 -16.60 -24.83 -8.09
N ILE A 130 -17.51 -24.47 -8.98
CA ILE A 130 -17.29 -23.46 -10.01
C ILE A 130 -17.03 -22.07 -9.38
N ASP A 131 -17.80 -21.72 -8.35
CA ASP A 131 -17.68 -20.43 -7.67
C ASP A 131 -16.37 -20.33 -6.87
N CYS A 132 -16.01 -21.42 -6.16
CA CYS A 132 -14.74 -21.51 -5.47
C CYS A 132 -13.55 -21.36 -6.45
N GLN A 133 -13.68 -21.93 -7.65
CA GLN A 133 -12.66 -21.84 -8.70
C GLN A 133 -12.57 -20.42 -9.27
N LEU A 134 -13.68 -19.81 -9.65
CA LEU A 134 -13.69 -18.50 -10.31
C LEU A 134 -13.11 -17.38 -9.46
N ILE A 135 -13.29 -17.42 -8.14
CA ILE A 135 -12.79 -16.37 -7.25
C ILE A 135 -11.30 -16.54 -6.83
N GLU A 136 -10.70 -17.71 -7.10
CA GLU A 136 -9.39 -18.08 -6.55
C GLU A 136 -8.31 -17.04 -6.85
N THR A 137 -8.05 -16.75 -8.11
CA THR A 137 -6.96 -15.83 -8.50
C THR A 137 -7.15 -14.44 -7.94
N ALA A 138 -8.34 -13.86 -8.04
CA ALA A 138 -8.61 -12.51 -7.57
C ALA A 138 -8.48 -12.41 -6.03
N LEU A 139 -9.00 -13.39 -5.30
CA LEU A 139 -8.89 -13.46 -3.86
C LEU A 139 -7.43 -13.62 -3.40
N LEU A 140 -6.66 -14.53 -4.01
CA LEU A 140 -5.26 -14.74 -3.68
C LEU A 140 -4.42 -13.49 -3.97
N ASN A 141 -4.64 -12.82 -5.10
CA ASN A 141 -3.95 -11.57 -5.46
C ASN A 141 -4.21 -10.48 -4.41
N LEU A 142 -5.46 -10.29 -4.01
CA LEU A 142 -5.87 -9.30 -3.03
C LEU A 142 -5.21 -9.53 -1.66
N VAL A 143 -5.27 -10.77 -1.16
CA VAL A 143 -4.78 -11.13 0.18
C VAL A 143 -3.25 -11.19 0.23
N ASN A 144 -2.61 -11.74 -0.82
CA ASN A 144 -1.17 -11.94 -0.86
C ASN A 144 -0.40 -10.62 -0.79
N PHE A 145 -0.69 -9.67 -1.67
CA PHE A 145 0.05 -8.41 -1.73
C PHE A 145 -0.09 -7.60 -0.44
N GLN A 146 -1.31 -7.44 0.06
CA GLN A 146 -1.55 -6.66 1.27
C GLN A 146 -0.96 -7.33 2.52
N THR A 147 -1.00 -8.66 2.61
CA THR A 147 -0.35 -9.40 3.70
C THR A 147 1.16 -9.22 3.69
N LEU A 148 1.82 -9.23 2.53
CA LEU A 148 3.25 -8.95 2.41
C LEU A 148 3.58 -7.53 2.88
N VAL A 149 2.82 -6.54 2.44
CA VAL A 149 3.01 -5.13 2.84
C VAL A 149 2.79 -4.94 4.33
N ALA A 150 1.68 -5.46 4.88
CA ALA A 150 1.38 -5.37 6.30
C ALA A 150 2.48 -6.03 7.15
N THR A 151 2.96 -7.20 6.73
CA THR A 151 4.04 -7.93 7.41
C THR A 151 5.33 -7.11 7.43
N LYS A 152 5.75 -6.57 6.28
CA LYS A 152 6.95 -5.72 6.20
C LYS A 152 6.81 -4.47 7.06
N THR A 153 5.67 -3.79 6.97
CA THR A 153 5.41 -2.59 7.75
C THR A 153 5.39 -2.87 9.26
N SER A 154 4.79 -3.98 9.71
CA SER A 154 4.77 -4.34 11.14
C SER A 154 6.19 -4.49 11.71
N ARG A 155 7.13 -5.02 10.92
CA ARG A 155 8.55 -5.14 11.31
C ARG A 155 9.23 -3.78 11.41
N VAL A 156 8.95 -2.88 10.46
CA VAL A 156 9.44 -1.50 10.44
C VAL A 156 8.90 -0.73 11.65
N VAL A 157 7.60 -0.81 11.91
CA VAL A 157 6.95 -0.15 13.07
C VAL A 157 7.52 -0.68 14.39
N ARG A 158 7.72 -1.99 14.50
CA ARG A 158 8.33 -2.59 15.69
C ARG A 158 9.77 -2.10 15.89
N ALA A 159 10.56 -2.03 14.82
CA ALA A 159 11.94 -1.52 14.88
C ALA A 159 12.00 -0.03 15.27
N ALA A 160 10.95 0.74 14.99
CA ALA A 160 10.85 2.16 15.33
C ALA A 160 10.56 2.44 16.83
N GLU A 161 10.42 1.40 17.68
CA GLU A 161 10.31 1.50 19.14
C GLU A 161 9.31 2.56 19.64
N GLY A 162 8.15 2.66 18.98
CA GLY A 162 7.08 3.61 19.32
C GLY A 162 7.19 4.96 18.63
N HIS A 163 8.23 5.22 17.84
CA HIS A 163 8.29 6.43 17.01
C HIS A 163 7.33 6.28 15.81
N PRO A 164 6.68 7.37 15.38
CA PRO A 164 5.78 7.35 14.25
C PRO A 164 6.50 6.93 12.96
N VAL A 165 5.86 6.01 12.21
CA VAL A 165 6.28 5.59 10.87
C VAL A 165 5.26 6.10 9.87
N SER A 166 5.70 6.77 8.81
CA SER A 166 4.86 7.29 7.73
C SER A 166 5.16 6.59 6.42
N ASP A 167 4.12 6.19 5.70
CA ASP A 167 4.26 5.67 4.34
C ASP A 167 4.49 6.80 3.33
N PHE A 168 5.66 6.82 2.68
CA PHE A 168 6.03 7.71 1.58
C PHE A 168 6.30 6.93 0.28
N GLY A 169 5.78 5.71 0.18
CA GLY A 169 6.10 4.75 -0.87
C GLY A 169 5.32 4.90 -2.17
N LEU A 170 4.28 5.74 -2.25
CA LEU A 170 3.37 5.80 -3.41
C LEU A 170 4.09 5.83 -4.77
N ARG A 171 5.08 6.72 -4.95
CA ARG A 171 5.80 6.86 -6.23
C ARG A 171 6.68 5.67 -6.60
N ARG A 172 6.88 4.71 -5.69
CA ARG A 172 7.68 3.48 -5.86
C ARG A 172 6.82 2.21 -5.86
N ALA A 173 5.50 2.34 -5.65
CA ALA A 173 4.57 1.22 -5.66
C ALA A 173 4.34 0.68 -7.08
N GLN A 174 3.90 -0.56 -7.16
CA GLN A 174 3.57 -1.24 -8.41
C GLN A 174 2.16 -0.85 -8.87
N GLY A 175 2.09 0.25 -9.59
CA GLY A 175 0.84 0.82 -10.10
C GLY A 175 0.06 1.66 -9.08
N PRO A 176 -0.97 2.42 -9.55
CA PRO A 176 -1.77 3.31 -8.69
C PRO A 176 -2.58 2.57 -7.62
N ASP A 177 -3.16 1.43 -7.98
CA ASP A 177 -3.88 0.50 -7.11
C ASP A 177 -2.95 -0.15 -6.08
N GLY A 178 -1.75 -0.59 -6.49
CA GLY A 178 -0.71 -1.02 -5.56
C GLY A 178 -0.35 0.06 -4.55
N GLY A 179 -0.30 1.34 -4.96
CA GLY A 179 -0.07 2.47 -4.05
C GLY A 179 -1.18 2.69 -3.02
N LEU A 180 -2.45 2.44 -3.40
CA LEU A 180 -3.58 2.46 -2.46
C LEU A 180 -3.52 1.30 -1.47
N ALA A 181 -3.26 0.09 -1.98
CA ALA A 181 -3.15 -1.12 -1.17
C ALA A 181 -1.98 -1.01 -0.16
N VAL A 182 -0.82 -0.47 -0.57
CA VAL A 182 0.33 -0.19 0.32
C VAL A 182 -0.07 0.75 1.45
N ALA A 183 -0.70 1.88 1.15
CA ALA A 183 -1.08 2.84 2.18
C ALA A 183 -2.05 2.23 3.21
N ARG A 184 -3.06 1.48 2.74
CA ARG A 184 -4.04 0.79 3.58
C ARG A 184 -3.39 -0.28 4.47
N ALA A 185 -2.65 -1.19 3.85
CA ALA A 185 -2.01 -2.30 4.57
C ALA A 185 -0.95 -1.81 5.57
N SER A 186 -0.21 -0.75 5.23
CA SER A 186 0.74 -0.13 6.14
C SER A 186 0.05 0.47 7.37
N TYR A 187 -1.09 1.13 7.17
CA TYR A 187 -1.86 1.71 8.29
C TYR A 187 -2.42 0.63 9.22
N ILE A 188 -2.97 -0.46 8.68
CA ILE A 188 -3.42 -1.63 9.46
C ILE A 188 -2.27 -2.21 10.28
N ALA A 189 -1.06 -2.23 9.73
CA ALA A 189 0.14 -2.76 10.40
C ALA A 189 0.83 -1.76 11.36
N GLY A 190 0.22 -0.59 11.61
CA GLY A 190 0.65 0.37 12.62
C GLY A 190 1.41 1.58 12.10
N ALA A 191 1.52 1.81 10.79
CA ALA A 191 1.99 3.09 10.28
C ALA A 191 1.02 4.20 10.71
N SER A 192 1.56 5.36 11.10
CA SER A 192 0.78 6.47 11.66
C SER A 192 0.11 7.35 10.61
N SER A 193 0.62 7.34 9.37
CA SER A 193 0.15 8.21 8.29
C SER A 193 0.67 7.74 6.93
N THR A 194 0.11 8.34 5.87
CA THR A 194 0.57 8.16 4.49
C THR A 194 0.71 9.51 3.79
N SER A 195 1.55 9.59 2.77
CA SER A 195 1.58 10.72 1.84
C SER A 195 0.56 10.61 0.71
N ASN A 196 -0.17 9.50 0.60
CA ASN A 196 -1.15 9.24 -0.44
C ASN A 196 -2.48 9.92 -0.12
N LEU A 197 -2.76 11.04 -0.79
CA LEU A 197 -3.98 11.83 -0.59
C LEU A 197 -5.25 11.03 -0.86
N LEU A 198 -5.24 10.17 -1.88
CA LEU A 198 -6.41 9.35 -2.23
C LEU A 198 -6.68 8.29 -1.15
N ALA A 199 -5.64 7.65 -0.63
CA ALA A 199 -5.77 6.72 0.49
C ALA A 199 -6.30 7.43 1.75
N GLY A 200 -5.82 8.64 2.05
CA GLY A 200 -6.35 9.46 3.12
C GLY A 200 -7.84 9.75 2.95
N LYS A 201 -8.28 10.09 1.73
CA LYS A 201 -9.68 10.36 1.41
C LYS A 201 -10.58 9.12 1.54
N ILE A 202 -10.12 7.98 1.00
CA ILE A 202 -10.95 6.74 0.93
C ILE A 202 -11.01 6.03 2.29
N TYR A 203 -9.85 5.90 2.96
CA TYR A 203 -9.73 5.08 4.18
C TYR A 203 -9.66 5.89 5.47
N GLY A 204 -9.70 7.23 5.40
CA GLY A 204 -9.59 8.07 6.59
C GLY A 204 -8.19 8.06 7.23
N ILE A 205 -7.15 7.62 6.52
CA ILE A 205 -5.77 7.56 7.01
C ILE A 205 -5.24 8.98 7.17
N PRO A 206 -4.60 9.33 8.32
CA PRO A 206 -3.95 10.63 8.47
C PRO A 206 -2.94 10.89 7.36
N VAL A 207 -3.00 12.07 6.75
CA VAL A 207 -2.08 12.45 5.69
C VAL A 207 -0.95 13.31 6.25
N PHE A 208 0.29 12.92 5.92
CA PHE A 208 1.48 13.67 6.29
C PHE A 208 2.44 13.76 5.09
N GLY A 209 3.16 14.88 5.01
CA GLY A 209 4.14 15.11 3.95
C GLY A 209 4.96 16.36 4.21
N THR A 210 6.04 16.51 3.46
CA THR A 210 6.97 17.62 3.49
C THR A 210 7.16 18.17 2.08
N HIS A 211 8.02 19.16 1.89
CA HIS A 211 8.50 19.52 0.56
C HIS A 211 9.57 18.54 0.04
N ALA A 212 9.85 18.58 -1.26
CA ALA A 212 10.91 17.83 -1.91
C ALA A 212 12.14 18.71 -2.17
N HIS A 213 13.28 18.09 -2.55
CA HIS A 213 14.49 18.82 -2.97
C HIS A 213 14.24 19.82 -4.10
N SER A 214 13.35 19.48 -5.05
CA SER A 214 12.96 20.36 -6.17
C SER A 214 12.35 21.70 -5.70
N TRP A 215 11.69 21.75 -4.55
CA TRP A 215 11.25 23.01 -3.95
C TRP A 215 12.45 23.90 -3.62
N VAL A 216 13.45 23.35 -2.93
CA VAL A 216 14.65 24.11 -2.55
C VAL A 216 15.41 24.61 -3.79
N MET A 217 15.55 23.74 -4.78
CA MET A 217 16.25 24.04 -6.04
C MET A 217 15.54 25.09 -6.92
N ALA A 218 14.27 25.38 -6.67
CA ALA A 218 13.53 26.40 -7.40
C ALA A 218 13.82 27.83 -6.92
N PHE A 219 14.55 28.02 -5.83
CA PHE A 219 14.89 29.32 -5.26
C PHE A 219 16.38 29.67 -5.41
N PRO A 220 16.73 30.96 -5.42
CA PRO A 220 18.12 31.39 -5.52
C PRO A 220 19.01 30.85 -4.38
N THR A 221 18.47 30.74 -3.16
CA THR A 221 19.16 30.17 -2.01
C THR A 221 18.26 29.23 -1.23
N GLU A 222 18.83 28.26 -0.52
CA GLU A 222 18.11 27.36 0.36
C GLU A 222 17.38 28.13 1.48
N LEU A 223 17.98 29.18 2.02
CA LEU A 223 17.37 30.00 3.05
C LEU A 223 16.09 30.69 2.52
N ASP A 224 16.10 31.19 1.30
CA ASP A 224 14.91 31.79 0.69
C ASP A 224 13.80 30.74 0.47
N ALA A 225 14.18 29.52 0.07
CA ALA A 225 13.24 28.40 -0.06
C ALA A 225 12.58 28.04 1.28
N PHE A 226 13.36 27.99 2.36
CA PHE A 226 12.88 27.69 3.70
C PHE A 226 11.94 28.77 4.23
N ARG A 227 12.29 30.05 4.06
CA ARG A 227 11.42 31.18 4.41
C ARG A 227 10.11 31.18 3.63
N ALA A 228 10.18 30.90 2.33
CA ALA A 228 9.00 30.81 1.49
C ALA A 228 8.07 29.65 1.94
N PHE A 229 8.65 28.49 2.29
CA PHE A 229 7.87 27.36 2.78
C PHE A 229 7.23 27.65 4.16
N ALA A 230 7.99 28.21 5.08
CA ALA A 230 7.50 28.63 6.39
C ALA A 230 6.33 29.61 6.28
N LYS A 231 6.42 30.56 5.34
CA LYS A 231 5.34 31.53 5.08
C LYS A 231 4.09 30.88 4.47
N SER A 232 4.25 29.92 3.55
CA SER A 232 3.12 29.26 2.86
C SER A 232 2.45 28.17 3.72
N SER A 233 3.18 27.55 4.63
CA SER A 233 2.73 26.40 5.40
C SER A 233 3.13 26.51 6.88
N PRO A 234 2.79 27.58 7.61
CA PRO A 234 3.31 27.84 8.95
C PRO A 234 2.87 26.78 9.97
N LYS A 235 1.68 26.18 9.80
CA LYS A 235 1.13 25.18 10.72
C LYS A 235 1.70 23.77 10.51
N ASN A 236 2.34 23.52 9.38
CA ASN A 236 2.91 22.21 9.01
C ASN A 236 4.29 22.39 8.35
N CYS A 237 5.10 23.28 8.91
CA CYS A 237 6.42 23.55 8.35
C CYS A 237 7.40 22.44 8.76
N VAL A 238 7.82 21.66 7.76
CA VAL A 238 8.87 20.64 7.89
C VAL A 238 9.91 20.90 6.80
N LEU A 239 11.16 21.20 7.18
CA LEU A 239 12.22 21.60 6.27
C LEU A 239 13.16 20.43 5.96
N LEU A 240 13.45 20.21 4.68
CA LEU A 240 14.37 19.19 4.19
C LEU A 240 15.78 19.78 4.08
N LEU A 241 16.74 19.24 4.84
CA LEU A 241 18.03 19.91 5.11
C LEU A 241 19.18 19.54 4.17
N ASP A 242 19.06 18.48 3.44
CA ASP A 242 20.16 17.83 2.73
C ASP A 242 20.10 18.00 1.21
N THR A 243 19.50 19.10 0.72
CA THR A 243 19.48 19.40 -0.73
C THR A 243 20.88 19.71 -1.26
N TYR A 244 21.72 20.41 -0.48
CA TYR A 244 23.09 20.78 -0.86
C TYR A 244 24.09 20.32 0.21
N ASP A 245 24.18 21.04 1.30
CA ASP A 245 25.03 20.73 2.44
C ASP A 245 24.19 20.70 3.73
N VAL A 246 24.15 19.57 4.39
CA VAL A 246 23.29 19.35 5.55
C VAL A 246 23.63 20.28 6.73
N HIS A 247 24.92 20.61 6.92
CA HIS A 247 25.32 21.51 8.02
C HIS A 247 24.93 22.96 7.74
N GLN A 248 24.95 23.37 6.47
CA GLN A 248 24.41 24.66 6.09
C GLN A 248 22.88 24.66 6.21
N GLY A 249 22.21 23.56 5.80
CA GLY A 249 20.76 23.35 5.96
C GLY A 249 20.32 23.47 7.42
N ILE A 250 21.07 22.88 8.37
CA ILE A 250 20.82 23.03 9.81
C ILE A 250 20.85 24.51 10.22
N LYS A 251 21.87 25.29 9.84
CA LYS A 251 21.99 26.72 10.16
C LYS A 251 20.84 27.54 9.58
N ASN A 252 20.46 27.26 8.31
CA ASN A 252 19.36 27.92 7.64
C ASN A 252 18.02 27.60 8.32
N ALA A 253 17.79 26.35 8.71
CA ALA A 253 16.57 25.92 9.39
C ALA A 253 16.45 26.52 10.80
N ILE A 254 17.56 26.63 11.56
CA ILE A 254 17.60 27.30 12.86
C ILE A 254 17.26 28.80 12.69
N THR A 255 17.79 29.46 11.66
CA THR A 255 17.46 30.85 11.34
C THR A 255 15.96 31.00 11.10
N VAL A 256 15.37 30.16 10.23
CA VAL A 256 13.96 30.22 9.93
C VAL A 256 13.08 29.85 11.13
N ALA A 257 13.49 28.88 11.95
CA ALA A 257 12.77 28.52 13.18
C ALA A 257 12.66 29.72 14.15
N LYS A 258 13.75 30.48 14.31
CA LYS A 258 13.75 31.71 15.15
C LYS A 258 12.91 32.83 14.55
N GLU A 259 12.92 32.98 13.22
CA GLU A 259 12.05 33.94 12.54
C GLU A 259 10.57 33.54 12.71
N MET A 260 10.23 32.25 12.66
CA MET A 260 8.89 31.75 12.93
C MET A 260 8.46 32.01 14.39
N GLU A 261 9.35 31.76 15.37
CA GLU A 261 9.05 32.06 16.79
C GLU A 261 8.75 33.54 17.00
N ALA A 262 9.53 34.44 16.39
CA ALA A 262 9.31 35.89 16.46
C ALA A 262 7.96 36.29 15.84
N ALA A 263 7.43 35.50 14.91
CA ALA A 263 6.10 35.67 14.29
C ALA A 263 4.98 34.94 15.06
N GLY A 264 5.27 34.28 16.18
CA GLY A 264 4.29 33.52 16.97
C GLY A 264 3.96 32.14 16.41
N GLU A 265 4.77 31.64 15.47
CA GLU A 265 4.65 30.30 14.87
C GLU A 265 5.80 29.39 15.31
N ARG A 266 5.73 28.10 14.97
CA ARG A 266 6.78 27.15 15.34
C ARG A 266 7.14 26.23 14.18
N LEU A 267 8.43 26.02 13.96
CA LEU A 267 8.92 24.97 13.07
C LEU A 267 8.54 23.59 13.64
N ALA A 268 7.74 22.82 12.93
CA ALA A 268 7.24 21.53 13.43
C ALA A 268 8.35 20.47 13.47
N ALA A 269 9.11 20.35 12.38
CA ALA A 269 10.17 19.36 12.25
C ALA A 269 11.17 19.75 11.16
N ILE A 270 12.27 19.02 11.13
CA ILE A 270 13.19 18.94 10.00
C ILE A 270 13.25 17.50 9.48
N ARG A 271 13.68 17.34 8.22
CA ARG A 271 13.87 16.05 7.58
C ARG A 271 15.28 15.92 7.03
N ILE A 272 15.87 14.75 7.20
CA ILE A 272 17.13 14.32 6.61
C ILE A 272 16.86 13.07 5.77
N ASP A 273 17.22 13.08 4.49
CA ASP A 273 16.90 12.07 3.49
C ASP A 273 18.14 11.34 2.94
N SER A 274 19.34 11.68 3.41
CA SER A 274 20.60 11.14 2.90
C SER A 274 21.75 11.18 3.91
N GLY A 275 22.84 10.50 3.56
CA GLY A 275 24.06 10.45 4.36
C GLY A 275 23.98 9.49 5.56
N ASP A 276 24.89 9.65 6.51
CA ASP A 276 24.91 8.91 7.77
C ASP A 276 23.83 9.46 8.72
N LEU A 277 22.63 8.88 8.62
CA LEU A 277 21.45 9.33 9.36
C LEU A 277 21.69 9.28 10.88
N ALA A 278 22.38 8.25 11.41
CA ALA A 278 22.65 8.13 12.84
C ALA A 278 23.51 9.29 13.36
N LYS A 279 24.57 9.64 12.62
CA LYS A 279 25.45 10.76 12.94
C LYS A 279 24.71 12.10 12.76
N LEU A 280 24.09 12.29 11.58
CA LEU A 280 23.48 13.56 11.22
C LEU A 280 22.30 13.93 12.12
N THR A 281 21.48 12.97 12.53
CA THR A 281 20.37 13.24 13.46
C THR A 281 20.86 13.63 14.85
N LYS A 282 21.94 13.00 15.36
CA LYS A 282 22.55 13.35 16.64
C LYS A 282 23.18 14.77 16.60
N GLU A 283 23.89 15.11 15.52
CA GLU A 283 24.45 16.44 15.30
C GLU A 283 23.36 17.51 15.17
N THR A 284 22.35 17.23 14.39
CA THR A 284 21.18 18.12 14.22
C THR A 284 20.47 18.35 15.55
N ARG A 285 20.23 17.30 16.34
CA ARG A 285 19.57 17.42 17.64
C ARG A 285 20.36 18.38 18.56
N ARG A 286 21.68 18.19 18.66
CA ARG A 286 22.54 19.07 19.44
C ARG A 286 22.47 20.54 18.98
N ALA A 287 22.56 20.77 17.66
CA ALA A 287 22.51 22.12 17.11
C ALA A 287 21.18 22.84 17.40
N PHE A 288 20.05 22.11 17.32
CA PHE A 288 18.75 22.68 17.67
C PHE A 288 18.60 22.92 19.19
N ASP A 289 19.11 22.04 20.03
CA ASP A 289 19.08 22.20 21.48
C ASP A 289 19.94 23.40 21.90
N ASP A 290 21.16 23.53 21.38
CA ASP A 290 22.05 24.66 21.60
C ASP A 290 21.45 25.99 21.13
N ALA A 291 20.61 25.95 20.10
CA ALA A 291 19.87 27.11 19.61
C ALA A 291 18.62 27.46 20.44
N GLY A 292 18.25 26.65 21.44
CA GLY A 292 17.05 26.85 22.27
C GLY A 292 15.75 26.33 21.57
N LEU A 293 15.87 25.40 20.65
CA LEU A 293 14.78 24.85 19.84
C LEU A 293 14.53 23.33 20.08
N PRO A 294 14.46 22.87 21.36
CA PRO A 294 14.37 21.42 21.66
C PRO A 294 13.06 20.79 21.21
N TYR A 295 12.03 21.58 20.94
CA TYR A 295 10.71 21.10 20.48
C TYR A 295 10.68 20.69 19.01
N VAL A 296 11.65 21.12 18.17
CA VAL A 296 11.70 20.78 16.75
C VAL A 296 12.00 19.30 16.61
N LYS A 297 11.08 18.57 15.95
CA LYS A 297 11.24 17.14 15.72
C LYS A 297 12.20 16.87 14.56
N ILE A 298 12.82 15.69 14.58
CA ILE A 298 13.69 15.22 13.50
C ILE A 298 13.03 14.03 12.84
N SER A 299 12.88 14.09 11.52
CA SER A 299 12.40 13.00 10.69
C SER A 299 13.54 12.46 9.83
N ALA A 300 13.79 11.17 9.91
CA ALA A 300 14.71 10.47 9.03
C ALA A 300 13.93 9.75 7.92
N SER A 301 14.45 9.76 6.72
CA SER A 301 13.90 9.05 5.56
C SER A 301 15.05 8.61 4.65
N ASN A 302 14.82 7.77 3.68
CA ASN A 302 15.71 7.14 2.74
C ASN A 302 15.79 5.62 2.91
N ASP A 303 15.00 4.88 2.14
CA ASP A 303 15.01 3.41 2.04
C ASP A 303 15.16 2.67 3.40
N LEU A 304 14.49 3.21 4.43
CA LEU A 304 14.55 2.67 5.77
C LEU A 304 13.77 1.36 5.86
N ASP A 305 14.44 0.33 6.34
CA ASP A 305 13.85 -0.95 6.70
C ASP A 305 14.06 -1.24 8.20
N GLU A 306 13.53 -2.35 8.68
CA GLU A 306 13.65 -2.75 10.08
C GLU A 306 15.10 -2.89 10.56
N TYR A 307 16.02 -3.31 9.71
CA TYR A 307 17.43 -3.48 10.05
C TYR A 307 18.16 -2.14 10.12
N THR A 308 17.92 -1.29 9.13
CA THR A 308 18.49 0.07 9.10
C THR A 308 18.01 0.87 10.31
N ILE A 309 16.70 0.81 10.62
CA ILE A 309 16.13 1.51 11.78
C ILE A 309 16.76 1.02 13.08
N GLN A 310 16.90 -0.29 13.28
CA GLN A 310 17.59 -0.83 14.46
C GLN A 310 19.01 -0.31 14.59
N SER A 311 19.74 -0.17 13.48
CA SER A 311 21.10 0.37 13.49
C SER A 311 21.17 1.86 13.84
N LEU A 312 20.08 2.63 13.63
CA LEU A 312 20.00 4.05 14.01
C LEU A 312 19.90 4.24 15.53
N TYR A 313 19.41 3.23 16.27
CA TYR A 313 19.31 3.27 17.74
C TYR A 313 20.53 2.70 18.46
N ALA A 314 21.39 1.97 17.75
CA ALA A 314 22.63 1.42 18.31
C ALA A 314 23.73 2.50 18.37
#